data_45c3e8b8fca7e967deb1a874ceae16de
#
_entry.id   45c3e8b8fca7e967deb1a874ceae16de
#
_cell.length_a   1.000
_cell.length_b   1.000
_cell.length_c   1.000
_cell.angle_alpha   90.00
_cell.angle_beta   90.00
_cell.angle_gamma   90.00
#
_symmetry.space_group_name_H-M   'P 1'
#
loop_
_entity.id
_entity.type
_entity.pdbx_description
1 polymer ?
#
loop_
_entity_poly.entity_id
_entity_poly.type
_entity_poly.pdbx_seq_one_letter_code
_entity_poly.pdbx_strand_id
1 'polypeptide(L)'
;EKNALRLFGECYPQLQMPAKEYFKEESLKKRNYTKKPGKVIHLKTTMRKINQIENPKLKYAYRLAVISGLRVSELADLRPSDLAFTEGRITVTVRNGKGGHGGEITCRQDPYLYDRLQDYVSRVQATQGEKLFYSEATMRKEAGRLGMECHDLRRIYAILSRRELKAVMPAAQADREVQRSMRHVRFSTTKRYLYNRKLRMD
;
A
#
# COMPACT_ATOMS: atom_id res chain seq x y z
N GLU A 1 -16.52 6.18 16.39
CA GLU A 1 -17.57 5.89 17.40
C GLU A 1 -18.33 7.15 17.80
N LYS A 2 -17.69 8.24 18.32
CA LYS A 2 -18.36 9.47 18.78
C LYS A 2 -19.23 10.13 17.71
N ASN A 3 -18.80 10.16 16.45
CA ASN A 3 -19.62 10.71 15.36
C ASN A 3 -20.84 9.84 15.02
N ALA A 4 -20.74 8.52 15.19
CA ALA A 4 -21.87 7.62 15.01
C ALA A 4 -22.91 7.80 16.11
N LEU A 5 -22.46 7.93 17.38
CA LEU A 5 -23.34 8.18 18.51
C LEU A 5 -24.05 9.53 18.41
N ARG A 6 -23.36 10.57 17.92
CA ARG A 6 -23.97 11.88 17.68
C ARG A 6 -25.06 11.81 16.61
N LEU A 7 -24.78 11.18 15.47
CA LEU A 7 -25.76 11.00 14.39
C LEU A 7 -26.94 10.16 14.86
N PHE A 8 -26.67 9.12 15.67
CA PHE A 8 -27.72 8.29 16.24
C PHE A 8 -28.63 9.11 17.16
N GLY A 9 -28.08 9.96 18.03
CA GLY A 9 -28.87 10.87 18.88
C GLY A 9 -29.65 11.93 18.09
N GLU A 10 -29.13 12.38 16.95
CA GLU A 10 -29.85 13.29 16.03
C GLU A 10 -31.04 12.59 15.33
N CYS A 11 -30.90 11.30 15.01
CA CYS A 11 -31.97 10.50 14.39
C CYS A 11 -33.02 10.02 15.40
N TYR A 12 -32.66 9.91 16.67
CA TYR A 12 -33.52 9.37 17.73
C TYR A 12 -33.57 10.31 18.97
N PRO A 13 -34.13 11.52 18.83
CA PRO A 13 -34.13 12.52 19.91
C PRO A 13 -34.85 12.06 21.20
N GLN A 14 -35.76 11.08 21.08
CA GLN A 14 -36.47 10.50 22.24
C GLN A 14 -35.54 9.72 23.20
N LEU A 15 -34.31 9.35 22.76
CA LEU A 15 -33.38 8.60 23.60
C LEU A 15 -32.58 9.46 24.59
N GLN A 16 -32.88 10.76 24.69
CA GLN A 16 -32.19 11.70 25.58
C GLN A 16 -30.66 11.56 25.57
N MET A 17 -30.07 11.47 24.38
CA MET A 17 -28.63 11.38 24.25
C MET A 17 -27.94 12.62 24.83
N PRO A 18 -26.73 12.49 25.38
CA PRO A 18 -25.98 13.60 25.94
C PRO A 18 -25.90 14.79 24.99
N ALA A 19 -25.98 16.01 25.53
CA ALA A 19 -25.98 17.24 24.74
C ALA A 19 -24.76 17.36 23.81
N LYS A 20 -24.90 18.09 22.69
CA LYS A 20 -23.83 18.32 21.72
C LYS A 20 -22.55 18.88 22.35
N GLU A 21 -22.68 19.67 23.43
CA GLU A 21 -21.57 20.21 24.21
C GLU A 21 -20.72 19.11 24.85
N TYR A 22 -21.33 18.08 25.43
CA TYR A 22 -20.62 16.93 26.01
C TYR A 22 -19.67 16.25 25.00
N PHE A 23 -20.11 16.11 23.76
CA PHE A 23 -19.26 15.55 22.70
C PHE A 23 -18.18 16.53 22.21
N LYS A 24 -18.40 17.84 22.34
CA LYS A 24 -17.39 18.84 21.97
C LYS A 24 -16.24 18.90 22.98
N GLU A 25 -16.49 18.95 24.25
CA GLU A 25 -15.44 19.07 25.27
C GLU A 25 -14.53 17.84 25.33
N GLU A 26 -15.10 16.64 25.32
CA GLU A 26 -14.28 15.42 25.30
C GLU A 26 -13.59 15.15 23.97
N SER A 27 -14.10 15.65 22.85
CA SER A 27 -13.45 15.49 21.54
C SER A 27 -12.22 16.39 21.38
N LEU A 28 -12.10 17.41 22.20
CA LEU A 28 -11.09 18.47 22.10
C LEU A 28 -9.77 18.19 22.82
N LYS A 29 -9.59 17.03 23.45
CA LYS A 29 -8.22 16.56 23.68
C LYS A 29 -7.59 16.28 22.30
N LYS A 30 -7.29 17.36 21.56
CA LYS A 30 -6.37 17.29 20.42
C LYS A 30 -5.13 16.61 20.97
N ARG A 31 -4.93 15.33 20.62
CA ARG A 31 -3.62 14.75 20.76
C ARG A 31 -2.70 15.74 20.07
N ASN A 32 -1.82 16.39 20.82
CA ASN A 32 -0.74 17.18 20.26
C ASN A 32 0.11 16.21 19.46
N TYR A 33 -0.28 16.00 18.21
CA TYR A 33 0.58 15.36 17.23
C TYR A 33 1.69 16.37 16.97
N THR A 34 2.71 16.31 17.78
CA THR A 34 4.02 16.83 17.36
C THR A 34 4.28 16.12 16.04
N LYS A 35 4.20 16.87 14.94
CA LYS A 35 4.56 16.35 13.61
C LYS A 35 5.97 15.84 13.74
N LYS A 36 6.16 14.54 13.90
CA LYS A 36 7.48 13.94 13.81
C LYS A 36 8.06 14.40 12.49
N PRO A 37 9.31 14.91 12.46
CA PRO A 37 9.92 15.35 11.20
C PRO A 37 9.76 14.25 10.17
N GLY A 38 9.30 14.63 8.98
CA GLY A 38 8.88 13.66 7.97
C GLY A 38 10.02 12.70 7.63
N LYS A 39 9.88 11.43 7.99
CA LYS A 39 10.86 10.36 7.68
C LYS A 39 11.16 10.41 6.19
N VAL A 40 12.42 10.54 5.84
CA VAL A 40 12.90 10.47 4.46
C VAL A 40 13.03 8.98 4.08
N ILE A 41 12.56 8.62 2.90
CA ILE A 41 12.74 7.28 2.35
C ILE A 41 13.89 7.36 1.33
N HIS A 42 14.91 6.53 1.50
CA HIS A 42 16.03 6.42 0.56
C HIS A 42 15.80 5.21 -0.35
N LEU A 43 15.57 5.46 -1.64
CA LEU A 43 15.22 4.40 -2.60
C LEU A 43 16.34 3.36 -2.73
N LYS A 44 17.56 3.80 -3.02
CA LYS A 44 18.70 2.88 -3.20
C LYS A 44 18.95 2.05 -1.94
N THR A 45 18.89 2.68 -0.76
CA THR A 45 19.06 1.97 0.52
C THR A 45 17.95 0.95 0.74
N THR A 46 16.68 1.29 0.45
CA THR A 46 15.55 0.38 0.58
C THR A 46 15.70 -0.80 -0.38
N MET A 47 16.04 -0.54 -1.66
CA MET A 47 16.25 -1.60 -2.65
C MET A 47 17.45 -2.48 -2.32
N ARG A 48 18.54 -1.92 -1.78
CA ARG A 48 19.70 -2.70 -1.30
C ARG A 48 19.29 -3.66 -0.19
N LYS A 49 18.54 -3.17 0.81
CA LYS A 49 18.02 -4.03 1.90
C LYS A 49 17.15 -5.16 1.35
N ILE A 50 16.25 -4.88 0.41
CA ILE A 50 15.40 -5.90 -0.23
C ILE A 50 16.27 -6.92 -0.99
N ASN A 51 17.29 -6.46 -1.71
CA ASN A 51 18.16 -7.34 -2.49
C ASN A 51 19.01 -8.27 -1.61
N GLN A 52 19.37 -7.85 -0.40
CA GLN A 52 20.11 -8.64 0.57
C GLN A 52 19.27 -9.72 1.26
N ILE A 53 17.93 -9.70 1.10
CA ILE A 53 17.09 -10.76 1.64
C ILE A 53 17.38 -12.07 0.88
N GLU A 54 17.82 -13.09 1.61
CA GLU A 54 18.07 -14.42 1.03
C GLU A 54 16.78 -15.15 0.69
N ASN A 55 15.78 -15.06 1.56
CA ASN A 55 14.49 -15.71 1.39
C ASN A 55 13.73 -15.15 0.18
N PRO A 56 13.53 -15.92 -0.91
CA PRO A 56 12.91 -15.43 -2.12
C PRO A 56 11.45 -15.03 -1.91
N LYS A 57 10.73 -15.72 -1.02
CA LYS A 57 9.32 -15.44 -0.71
C LYS A 57 9.14 -14.02 -0.14
N LEU A 58 10.06 -13.55 0.71
CA LEU A 58 10.07 -12.18 1.23
C LEU A 58 10.60 -11.17 0.21
N LYS A 59 11.71 -11.52 -0.45
CA LYS A 59 12.35 -10.64 -1.45
C LYS A 59 11.35 -10.26 -2.54
N TYR A 60 10.68 -11.25 -3.12
CA TYR A 60 9.74 -11.03 -4.22
C TYR A 60 8.48 -10.30 -3.75
N ALA A 61 7.98 -10.58 -2.54
CA ALA A 61 6.86 -9.84 -1.95
C ALA A 61 7.16 -8.34 -1.86
N TYR A 62 8.32 -7.98 -1.33
CA TYR A 62 8.68 -6.57 -1.17
C TYR A 62 9.01 -5.88 -2.50
N ARG A 63 9.68 -6.56 -3.43
CA ARG A 63 9.88 -6.01 -4.77
C ARG A 63 8.55 -5.81 -5.49
N LEU A 64 7.64 -6.77 -5.40
CA LEU A 64 6.30 -6.65 -5.98
C LEU A 64 5.55 -5.46 -5.35
N ALA A 65 5.65 -5.24 -4.03
CA ALA A 65 5.05 -4.07 -3.38
C ALA A 65 5.55 -2.74 -3.94
N VAL A 66 6.86 -2.65 -4.26
CA VAL A 66 7.47 -1.44 -4.83
C VAL A 66 6.97 -1.15 -6.24
N ILE A 67 6.68 -2.16 -7.04
CA ILE A 67 6.26 -1.99 -8.44
C ILE A 67 4.75 -2.00 -8.68
N SER A 68 3.98 -2.54 -7.73
CA SER A 68 2.51 -2.65 -7.83
C SER A 68 1.75 -1.71 -6.91
N GLY A 69 2.43 -1.24 -5.86
CA GLY A 69 1.78 -0.46 -4.81
C GLY A 69 0.76 -1.25 -3.98
N LEU A 70 0.79 -2.56 -3.98
CA LEU A 70 -0.07 -3.42 -3.16
C LEU A 70 0.09 -3.11 -1.66
N ARG A 71 -0.99 -3.26 -0.91
CA ARG A 71 -0.93 -3.28 0.55
C ARG A 71 -0.34 -4.60 1.02
N VAL A 72 0.28 -4.60 2.19
CA VAL A 72 0.84 -5.84 2.75
C VAL A 72 -0.23 -6.92 2.98
N SER A 73 -1.45 -6.53 3.33
CA SER A 73 -2.58 -7.46 3.43
C SER A 73 -2.98 -8.05 2.06
N GLU A 74 -2.95 -7.24 1.00
CA GLU A 74 -3.21 -7.70 -0.36
C GLU A 74 -2.13 -8.67 -0.84
N LEU A 75 -0.84 -8.38 -0.55
CA LEU A 75 0.26 -9.31 -0.83
C LEU A 75 0.11 -10.65 -0.11
N ALA A 76 -0.30 -10.62 1.17
CA ALA A 76 -0.52 -11.83 1.97
C ALA A 76 -1.64 -12.72 1.43
N ASP A 77 -2.57 -12.14 0.67
CA ASP A 77 -3.71 -12.84 0.09
C ASP A 77 -3.49 -13.34 -1.35
N LEU A 78 -2.36 -12.98 -1.97
CA LEU A 78 -2.07 -13.38 -3.35
C LEU A 78 -1.89 -14.90 -3.47
N ARG A 79 -2.47 -15.43 -4.53
CA ARG A 79 -2.31 -16.81 -5.01
C ARG A 79 -1.57 -16.83 -6.35
N PRO A 80 -1.00 -17.96 -6.77
CA PRO A 80 -0.40 -18.11 -8.09
C PRO A 80 -1.30 -17.60 -9.24
N SER A 81 -2.59 -17.95 -9.19
CA SER A 81 -3.59 -17.57 -10.20
C SER A 81 -3.91 -16.07 -10.27
N ASP A 82 -3.45 -15.27 -9.31
CA ASP A 82 -3.69 -13.83 -9.31
C ASP A 82 -2.62 -13.06 -10.09
N LEU A 83 -1.56 -13.73 -10.55
CA LEU A 83 -0.50 -13.10 -11.33
C LEU A 83 -0.55 -13.57 -12.78
N ALA A 84 -0.51 -12.62 -13.70
CA ALA A 84 -0.30 -12.86 -15.13
C ALA A 84 1.00 -12.22 -15.60
N PHE A 85 1.69 -12.92 -16.49
CA PHE A 85 2.98 -12.51 -17.06
C PHE A 85 2.85 -12.43 -18.57
N THR A 86 2.88 -11.22 -19.12
CA THR A 86 2.69 -11.00 -20.55
C THR A 86 3.65 -9.91 -21.02
N GLU A 87 4.44 -10.21 -22.06
CA GLU A 87 5.33 -9.23 -22.72
C GLU A 87 6.23 -8.44 -21.74
N GLY A 88 6.82 -9.12 -20.77
CA GLY A 88 7.69 -8.48 -19.77
C GLY A 88 6.95 -7.66 -18.72
N ARG A 89 5.63 -7.73 -18.67
CA ARG A 89 4.77 -7.05 -17.68
C ARG A 89 4.14 -8.04 -16.74
N ILE A 90 4.06 -7.64 -15.48
CA ILE A 90 3.36 -8.36 -14.43
C ILE A 90 2.03 -7.67 -14.20
N THR A 91 0.95 -8.42 -14.27
CA THR A 91 -0.38 -7.96 -13.89
C THR A 91 -0.85 -8.72 -12.67
N VAL A 92 -1.43 -8.02 -11.71
CA VAL A 92 -1.91 -8.61 -10.45
C VAL A 92 -3.39 -8.36 -10.29
N THR A 93 -4.16 -9.42 -10.09
CA THR A 93 -5.58 -9.35 -9.74
C THR A 93 -5.74 -9.34 -8.22
N VAL A 94 -6.30 -8.25 -7.69
CA VAL A 94 -6.65 -8.13 -6.27
C VAL A 94 -8.11 -8.49 -6.10
N ARG A 95 -8.38 -9.64 -5.45
CA ARG A 95 -9.75 -10.11 -5.24
C ARG A 95 -10.49 -9.29 -4.20
N ASN A 96 -9.86 -9.08 -3.04
CA ASN A 96 -10.45 -8.41 -1.89
C ASN A 96 -9.58 -7.23 -1.44
N GLY A 97 -9.78 -6.06 -2.03
CA GLY A 97 -9.16 -4.83 -1.55
C GLY A 97 -9.86 -4.27 -0.31
N LYS A 98 -9.18 -3.43 0.46
CA LYS A 98 -9.77 -2.73 1.61
C LYS A 98 -11.01 -1.95 1.19
N GLY A 99 -12.15 -2.25 1.81
CA GLY A 99 -13.46 -1.66 1.46
C GLY A 99 -14.16 -2.37 0.30
N GLY A 100 -13.80 -3.61 -0.03
CA GLY A 100 -14.43 -4.40 -1.09
C GLY A 100 -13.97 -4.04 -2.51
N HIS A 101 -13.01 -3.14 -2.66
CA HIS A 101 -12.52 -2.70 -3.98
C HIS A 101 -11.39 -3.62 -4.46
N GLY A 102 -11.75 -4.67 -5.19
CA GLY A 102 -10.82 -5.47 -5.99
C GLY A 102 -10.39 -4.73 -7.26
N GLY A 103 -9.66 -5.41 -8.13
CA GLY A 103 -9.27 -4.90 -9.43
C GLY A 103 -7.93 -5.41 -9.91
N GLU A 104 -7.63 -5.11 -11.14
CA GLU A 104 -6.41 -5.48 -11.80
C GLU A 104 -5.39 -4.34 -11.77
N ILE A 105 -4.13 -4.68 -11.58
CA ILE A 105 -3.02 -3.73 -11.52
C ILE A 105 -1.95 -4.20 -12.49
N THR A 106 -1.66 -3.39 -13.48
CA THR A 106 -0.43 -3.53 -14.27
C THR A 106 0.73 -2.94 -13.48
N CYS A 107 1.70 -3.78 -13.14
CA CYS A 107 2.88 -3.37 -12.37
C CYS A 107 3.82 -2.50 -13.21
N ARG A 108 4.59 -1.65 -12.53
CA ARG A 108 5.75 -0.99 -13.15
C ARG A 108 6.79 -2.06 -13.53
N GLN A 109 7.57 -1.80 -14.55
CA GLN A 109 8.59 -2.77 -15.00
C GLN A 109 9.69 -2.94 -13.95
N ASP A 110 10.05 -4.18 -13.70
CA ASP A 110 11.24 -4.61 -12.95
C ASP A 110 11.83 -5.84 -13.64
N PRO A 111 12.80 -5.66 -14.55
CA PRO A 111 13.39 -6.77 -15.31
C PRO A 111 14.01 -7.84 -14.40
N TYR A 112 14.56 -7.45 -13.24
CA TYR A 112 15.09 -8.43 -12.28
C TYR A 112 14.00 -9.32 -11.69
N LEU A 113 12.80 -8.77 -11.45
CA LEU A 113 11.73 -9.50 -10.79
C LEU A 113 10.93 -10.38 -11.75
N TYR A 114 10.75 -9.97 -13.01
CA TYR A 114 9.85 -10.61 -13.95
C TYR A 114 10.09 -12.13 -14.06
N ASP A 115 11.24 -12.53 -14.58
CA ASP A 115 11.54 -13.96 -14.81
C ASP A 115 11.56 -14.74 -13.49
N ARG A 116 12.19 -14.18 -12.46
CA ARG A 116 12.34 -14.84 -11.16
C ARG A 116 11.01 -15.04 -10.42
N LEU A 117 10.10 -14.07 -10.55
CA LEU A 117 8.77 -14.20 -9.97
C LEU A 117 7.91 -15.18 -10.76
N GLN A 118 8.03 -15.20 -12.08
CA GLN A 118 7.35 -16.16 -12.94
C GLN A 118 7.76 -17.59 -12.59
N ASP A 119 9.06 -17.87 -12.51
CA ASP A 119 9.58 -19.18 -12.09
C ASP A 119 9.15 -19.55 -10.66
N TYR A 120 9.14 -18.57 -9.77
CA TYR A 120 8.69 -18.80 -8.38
C TYR A 120 7.20 -19.15 -8.33
N VAL A 121 6.36 -18.41 -9.06
CA VAL A 121 4.91 -18.66 -9.15
C VAL A 121 4.63 -20.05 -9.70
N SER A 122 5.32 -20.45 -10.78
CA SER A 122 5.18 -21.77 -11.39
C SER A 122 5.54 -22.89 -10.42
N ARG A 123 6.62 -22.72 -9.64
CA ARG A 123 7.00 -23.71 -8.61
C ARG A 123 5.98 -23.82 -7.48
N VAL A 124 5.45 -22.69 -6.98
CA VAL A 124 4.41 -22.69 -5.95
C VAL A 124 3.14 -23.35 -6.47
N GLN A 125 2.77 -23.09 -7.72
CA GLN A 125 1.61 -23.70 -8.36
C GLN A 125 1.77 -25.22 -8.52
N ALA A 126 2.97 -25.68 -8.94
CA ALA A 126 3.27 -27.10 -9.07
C ALA A 126 3.20 -27.86 -7.73
N THR A 127 3.48 -27.20 -6.61
CA THR A 127 3.36 -27.76 -5.26
C THR A 127 1.99 -27.57 -4.63
N GLN A 128 1.00 -27.13 -5.41
CA GLN A 128 -0.37 -26.82 -4.95
C GLN A 128 -0.41 -25.80 -3.79
N GLY A 129 0.57 -24.92 -3.72
CA GLY A 129 0.62 -23.86 -2.71
C GLY A 129 -0.50 -22.85 -2.91
N GLU A 130 -1.33 -22.65 -1.88
CA GLU A 130 -2.44 -21.69 -1.95
C GLU A 130 -2.01 -20.23 -1.95
N LYS A 131 -0.97 -19.90 -1.20
CA LYS A 131 -0.49 -18.52 -1.00
C LYS A 131 0.93 -18.33 -1.51
N LEU A 132 1.14 -17.24 -2.25
CA LEU A 132 2.47 -16.90 -2.75
C LEU A 132 3.42 -16.43 -1.65
N PHE A 133 2.91 -15.63 -0.70
CA PHE A 133 3.75 -14.93 0.25
C PHE A 133 3.37 -15.26 1.71
N TYR A 134 4.14 -14.75 2.64
CA TYR A 134 3.87 -14.91 4.06
C TYR A 134 2.66 -14.07 4.52
N SER A 135 2.20 -14.35 5.74
CA SER A 135 1.16 -13.56 6.37
C SER A 135 1.56 -12.08 6.53
N GLU A 136 0.59 -11.20 6.60
CA GLU A 136 0.82 -9.78 6.87
C GLU A 136 1.67 -9.55 8.11
N ALA A 137 1.40 -10.27 9.22
CA ALA A 137 2.13 -10.15 10.47
C ALA A 137 3.61 -10.50 10.28
N THR A 138 3.91 -11.62 9.58
CA THR A 138 5.27 -12.06 9.29
C THR A 138 6.00 -11.03 8.43
N MET A 139 5.39 -10.56 7.34
CA MET A 139 6.01 -9.56 6.47
C MET A 139 6.26 -8.24 7.21
N ARG A 140 5.36 -7.79 8.07
CA ARG A 140 5.58 -6.57 8.88
C ARG A 140 6.74 -6.73 9.86
N LYS A 141 6.82 -7.88 10.53
CA LYS A 141 7.90 -8.20 11.47
C LYS A 141 9.27 -8.20 10.77
N GLU A 142 9.36 -8.88 9.64
CA GLU A 142 10.61 -8.96 8.88
C GLU A 142 11.02 -7.62 8.26
N ALA A 143 10.07 -6.82 7.77
CA ALA A 143 10.34 -5.46 7.33
C ALA A 143 10.90 -4.60 8.48
N GLY A 144 10.34 -4.72 9.69
CA GLY A 144 10.82 -4.04 10.89
C GLY A 144 12.26 -4.42 11.25
N ARG A 145 12.63 -5.70 11.16
CA ARG A 145 14.01 -6.18 11.38
C ARG A 145 15.02 -5.54 10.42
N LEU A 146 14.60 -5.27 9.19
CA LEU A 146 15.38 -4.59 8.18
C LEU A 146 15.35 -3.05 8.33
N GLY A 147 14.67 -2.52 9.35
CA GLY A 147 14.47 -1.09 9.53
C GLY A 147 13.67 -0.45 8.38
N MET A 148 12.69 -1.19 7.84
CA MET A 148 11.76 -0.75 6.79
C MET A 148 10.31 -0.80 7.32
N GLU A 149 9.42 -0.04 6.68
CA GLU A 149 7.98 -0.15 6.86
C GLU A 149 7.35 -0.64 5.55
N CYS A 150 6.51 -1.69 5.59
CA CYS A 150 5.80 -2.16 4.40
C CYS A 150 5.01 -1.03 3.70
N HIS A 151 4.54 -0.06 4.48
CA HIS A 151 3.82 1.10 3.96
C HIS A 151 4.71 2.05 3.14
N ASP A 152 6.02 2.07 3.42
CA ASP A 152 6.97 2.88 2.64
C ASP A 152 7.20 2.31 1.25
N LEU A 153 7.12 0.97 1.08
CA LEU A 153 7.21 0.34 -0.24
C LEU A 153 6.07 0.83 -1.16
N ARG A 154 4.86 0.91 -0.62
CA ARG A 154 3.72 1.46 -1.35
C ARG A 154 3.84 2.97 -1.60
N ARG A 155 4.53 3.73 -0.71
CA ARG A 155 4.85 5.15 -0.98
C ARG A 155 5.85 5.30 -2.10
N ILE A 156 6.88 4.46 -2.13
CA ILE A 156 7.85 4.44 -3.24
C ILE A 156 7.11 4.27 -4.56
N TYR A 157 6.22 3.28 -4.66
CA TYR A 157 5.39 3.10 -5.85
C TYR A 157 4.66 4.39 -6.24
N ALA A 158 3.91 4.99 -5.31
CA ALA A 158 3.11 6.18 -5.60
C ALA A 158 3.95 7.35 -6.12
N ILE A 159 5.11 7.59 -5.49
CA ILE A 159 5.99 8.70 -5.85
C ILE A 159 6.66 8.44 -7.21
N LEU A 160 7.12 7.22 -7.46
CA LEU A 160 7.76 6.85 -8.73
C LEU A 160 6.75 6.88 -9.89
N SER A 161 5.56 6.30 -9.70
CA SER A 161 4.49 6.34 -10.70
C SER A 161 4.07 7.77 -11.03
N ARG A 162 3.92 8.63 -10.01
CA ARG A 162 3.66 10.05 -10.23
C ARG A 162 4.75 10.73 -11.05
N ARG A 163 6.02 10.43 -10.75
CA ARG A 163 7.15 11.03 -11.47
C ARG A 163 7.14 10.64 -12.95
N GLU A 164 6.90 9.38 -13.25
CA GLU A 164 6.80 8.88 -14.63
C GLU A 164 5.63 9.51 -15.37
N LEU A 165 4.45 9.51 -14.76
CA LEU A 165 3.25 10.09 -15.36
C LEU A 165 3.40 11.59 -15.61
N LYS A 166 4.06 12.34 -14.73
CA LYS A 166 4.33 13.77 -14.93
C LYS A 166 5.26 14.07 -16.12
N ALA A 167 5.99 13.10 -16.62
CA ALA A 167 6.79 13.29 -17.83
C ALA A 167 5.92 13.33 -19.11
N VAL A 168 4.69 12.80 -19.04
CA VAL A 168 3.81 12.62 -20.21
C VAL A 168 2.43 13.27 -20.04
N MET A 169 2.09 13.77 -18.86
CA MET A 169 0.81 14.42 -18.60
C MET A 169 0.88 15.50 -17.50
N PRO A 170 -0.13 16.40 -17.43
CA PRO A 170 -0.21 17.43 -16.38
C PRO A 170 -0.24 16.83 -14.97
N ALA A 171 0.36 17.52 -14.00
CA ALA A 171 0.52 17.04 -12.62
C ALA A 171 -0.81 16.62 -11.95
N ALA A 172 -1.89 17.38 -12.18
CA ALA A 172 -3.21 17.06 -11.62
C ALA A 172 -3.78 15.76 -12.19
N GLN A 173 -3.54 15.47 -13.47
CA GLN A 173 -3.94 14.22 -14.10
C GLN A 173 -3.09 13.06 -13.60
N ALA A 174 -1.77 13.24 -13.50
CA ALA A 174 -0.86 12.25 -12.92
C ALA A 174 -1.27 11.87 -11.49
N ASP A 175 -1.65 12.85 -10.67
CA ASP A 175 -2.12 12.62 -9.31
C ASP A 175 -3.40 11.77 -9.26
N ARG A 176 -4.33 11.97 -10.19
CA ARG A 176 -5.56 11.17 -10.32
C ARG A 176 -5.26 9.74 -10.79
N GLU A 177 -4.33 9.57 -11.73
CA GLU A 177 -3.93 8.23 -12.20
C GLU A 177 -3.27 7.44 -11.06
N VAL A 178 -2.40 8.07 -10.26
CA VAL A 178 -1.86 7.44 -9.04
C VAL A 178 -2.96 7.10 -8.04
N GLN A 179 -3.96 7.96 -7.88
CA GLN A 179 -5.12 7.66 -7.03
C GLN A 179 -5.84 6.38 -7.49
N ARG A 180 -6.11 6.26 -8.78
CA ARG A 180 -6.78 5.09 -9.38
C ARG A 180 -5.93 3.83 -9.21
N SER A 181 -4.65 3.87 -9.59
CA SER A 181 -3.74 2.73 -9.49
C SER A 181 -3.56 2.25 -8.04
N MET A 182 -3.60 3.17 -7.07
CA MET A 182 -3.58 2.84 -5.65
C MET A 182 -4.95 2.42 -5.10
N ARG A 183 -6.00 2.47 -5.89
CA ARG A 183 -7.39 2.16 -5.47
C ARG A 183 -7.81 2.95 -4.23
N HIS A 184 -7.52 4.26 -4.23
CA HIS A 184 -7.95 5.15 -3.16
C HIS A 184 -9.25 5.85 -3.52
N VAL A 185 -10.29 5.66 -2.72
CA VAL A 185 -11.59 6.34 -2.89
C VAL A 185 -11.43 7.85 -2.75
N ARG A 186 -10.67 8.31 -1.75
CA ARG A 186 -10.48 9.74 -1.48
C ARG A 186 -9.08 10.20 -1.90
N PHE A 187 -9.00 11.29 -2.63
CA PHE A 187 -7.72 11.89 -3.03
C PHE A 187 -6.86 12.31 -1.82
N SER A 188 -7.47 12.72 -0.71
CA SER A 188 -6.77 13.03 0.53
C SER A 188 -5.89 11.88 1.04
N THR A 189 -6.28 10.63 0.76
CA THR A 189 -5.46 9.44 1.07
C THR A 189 -4.23 9.40 0.17
N THR A 190 -4.38 9.59 -1.14
CA THR A 190 -3.26 9.64 -2.10
C THR A 190 -2.29 10.77 -1.76
N LYS A 191 -2.82 11.95 -1.42
CA LYS A 191 -2.03 13.12 -1.03
C LYS A 191 -1.06 12.81 0.12
N ARG A 192 -1.45 11.99 1.10
CA ARG A 192 -0.58 11.54 2.21
C ARG A 192 0.61 10.71 1.73
N TYR A 193 0.44 9.93 0.68
CA TYR A 193 1.53 9.14 0.08
C TYR A 193 2.49 10.01 -0.71
N LEU A 194 1.98 10.97 -1.46
CA LEU A 194 2.75 11.81 -2.35
C LEU A 194 3.54 12.92 -1.64
N TYR A 195 2.99 13.46 -0.53
CA TYR A 195 3.52 14.71 0.04
C TYR A 195 3.98 14.62 1.49
N ASN A 196 3.61 13.58 2.25
CA ASN A 196 3.96 13.53 3.68
C ASN A 196 5.37 13.00 3.97
N ARG A 197 6.02 12.36 3.01
CA ARG A 197 7.41 11.88 3.12
C ARG A 197 8.15 12.19 1.83
N LYS A 198 9.42 12.57 1.97
CA LYS A 198 10.31 12.78 0.81
C LYS A 198 10.93 11.44 0.41
N LEU A 199 10.96 11.16 -0.89
CA LEU A 199 11.74 10.08 -1.47
C LEU A 199 13.03 10.66 -2.04
N ARG A 200 14.16 10.15 -1.57
CA ARG A 200 15.48 10.40 -2.14
C ARG A 200 15.88 9.23 -3.03
N MET A 201 16.51 9.54 -4.14
CA MET A 201 16.92 8.53 -5.15
C MET A 201 18.29 7.93 -4.83
N ASP A 202 19.04 8.56 -3.93
CA ASP A 202 20.34 8.17 -3.40
C ASP A 202 20.26 7.01 -2.40
#